data_01024d844e18cc2e957043a197fd85b8
#
_entry.id   01024d844e18cc2e957043a197fd85b8
#
_cell.length_a   1.000
_cell.length_b   1.000
_cell.length_c   1.000
_cell.angle_alpha   90.00
_cell.angle_beta   90.00
_cell.angle_gamma   90.00
#
_symmetry.space_group_name_H-M   'P 1'
#
loop_
_entity.id
_entity.type
_entity.pdbx_description
1 polymer ?
#
loop_
_entity_poly.entity_id
_entity_poly.type
_entity_poly.pdbx_seq_one_letter_code
_entity_poly.pdbx_strand_id
1 'polypeptide(L)'
;MFKWIRRLAVFVVVLIIGIQCYRIHANIQHVLTYESMVKEVLAEDDIDNTTNVDLVLAMIYTETKGKTDDVMQSSESSTGVTNSITDRKESIRQGVTVLSENLEEAAHHSPFAQSTCYLIEQYNGQ
;
A
#
# COMPACT_ATOMS: atom_id res chain seq x y z
N MET A 1 -19.37 -35.99 25.46
CA MET A 1 -19.85 -35.39 24.21
C MET A 1 -19.39 -33.93 24.03
N PHE A 2 -19.63 -33.04 24.99
CA PHE A 2 -19.21 -31.63 24.92
C PHE A 2 -17.68 -31.41 24.82
N LYS A 3 -16.86 -32.25 25.42
CA LYS A 3 -15.39 -32.13 25.36
C LYS A 3 -14.83 -32.36 23.96
N TRP A 4 -15.43 -33.26 23.19
CA TRP A 4 -15.04 -33.54 21.80
C TRP A 4 -15.45 -32.43 20.85
N ILE A 5 -16.66 -31.91 21.00
CA ILE A 5 -17.18 -30.80 20.20
C ILE A 5 -16.32 -29.56 20.43
N ARG A 6 -15.94 -29.27 21.68
CA ARG A 6 -15.07 -28.13 21.99
C ARG A 6 -13.68 -28.29 21.39
N ARG A 7 -13.09 -29.48 21.40
CA ARG A 7 -11.79 -29.75 20.79
C ARG A 7 -11.87 -29.59 19.26
N LEU A 8 -12.92 -30.10 18.64
CA LEU A 8 -13.16 -29.95 17.21
C LEU A 8 -13.33 -28.47 16.84
N ALA A 9 -14.10 -27.71 17.61
CA ALA A 9 -14.30 -26.27 17.38
C ALA A 9 -12.97 -25.50 17.46
N VAL A 10 -12.14 -25.77 18.47
CA VAL A 10 -10.82 -25.15 18.60
C VAL A 10 -9.93 -25.51 17.40
N PHE A 11 -9.94 -26.77 16.96
CA PHE A 11 -9.16 -27.20 15.82
C PHE A 11 -9.58 -26.48 14.53
N VAL A 12 -10.88 -26.33 14.29
CA VAL A 12 -11.41 -25.57 13.13
C VAL A 12 -11.00 -24.11 13.18
N VAL A 13 -11.08 -23.47 14.35
CA VAL A 13 -10.65 -22.07 14.53
C VAL A 13 -9.15 -21.92 14.22
N VAL A 14 -8.31 -22.81 14.73
CA VAL A 14 -6.86 -22.79 14.47
C VAL A 14 -6.56 -22.98 12.96
N LEU A 15 -7.29 -23.88 12.29
CA LEU A 15 -7.15 -24.05 10.83
C LEU A 15 -7.53 -22.78 10.06
N ILE A 16 -8.63 -22.14 10.42
CA ILE A 16 -9.07 -20.88 9.78
C ILE A 16 -8.02 -19.80 9.97
N ILE A 17 -7.49 -19.62 11.17
CA ILE A 17 -6.43 -18.66 11.47
C ILE A 17 -5.17 -18.97 10.62
N GLY A 18 -4.76 -20.22 10.56
CA GLY A 18 -3.61 -20.66 9.76
C GLY A 18 -3.77 -20.34 8.27
N ILE A 19 -4.96 -20.61 7.70
CA ILE A 19 -5.27 -20.28 6.31
C ILE A 19 -5.24 -18.77 6.07
N GLN A 20 -5.79 -17.98 6.98
CA GLN A 20 -5.78 -16.51 6.86
C GLN A 20 -4.35 -15.95 6.96
N CYS A 21 -3.54 -16.43 7.89
CA CYS A 21 -2.14 -16.03 8.00
C CYS A 21 -1.35 -16.37 6.72
N TYR A 22 -1.56 -17.56 6.15
CA TYR A 22 -0.94 -17.95 4.89
C TYR A 22 -1.35 -17.04 3.72
N ARG A 23 -2.63 -16.71 3.61
CA ARG A 23 -3.14 -15.80 2.58
C ARG A 23 -2.55 -14.40 2.70
N ILE A 24 -2.48 -13.86 3.90
CA ILE A 24 -1.88 -12.55 4.18
C ILE A 24 -0.40 -12.57 3.79
N HIS A 25 0.34 -13.59 4.20
CA HIS A 25 1.75 -13.73 3.86
C HIS A 25 1.96 -13.81 2.34
N ALA A 26 1.17 -14.63 1.63
CA ALA A 26 1.25 -14.75 0.17
C ALA A 26 0.94 -13.42 -0.53
N ASN A 27 -0.05 -12.67 -0.07
CA ASN A 27 -0.39 -11.35 -0.62
C ASN A 27 0.72 -10.32 -0.37
N ILE A 28 1.33 -10.33 0.81
CA ILE A 28 2.47 -9.46 1.13
C ILE A 28 3.65 -9.78 0.21
N GLN A 29 4.00 -11.04 0.04
CA GLN A 29 5.07 -11.46 -0.89
C GLN A 29 4.78 -11.03 -2.32
N HIS A 30 3.52 -11.12 -2.76
CA HIS A 30 3.12 -10.66 -4.09
C HIS A 30 3.29 -9.15 -4.24
N VAL A 31 2.88 -8.35 -3.26
CA VAL A 31 3.05 -6.89 -3.27
C VAL A 31 4.53 -6.50 -3.25
N LEU A 32 5.37 -7.22 -2.51
CA LEU A 32 6.82 -6.97 -2.47
C LEU A 32 7.50 -7.18 -3.84
N THR A 33 6.90 -7.91 -4.77
CA THR A 33 7.42 -8.00 -6.15
C THR A 33 7.40 -6.66 -6.89
N TYR A 34 6.58 -5.70 -6.44
CA TYR A 34 6.52 -4.35 -7.00
C TYR A 34 7.54 -3.38 -6.40
N GLU A 35 8.30 -3.79 -5.39
CA GLU A 35 9.26 -2.92 -4.69
C GLU A 35 10.27 -2.26 -5.64
N SER A 36 10.85 -3.04 -6.57
CA SER A 36 11.79 -2.50 -7.56
C SER A 36 11.16 -1.48 -8.50
N MET A 37 9.93 -1.74 -8.93
CA MET A 37 9.17 -0.84 -9.80
C MET A 37 8.78 0.46 -9.07
N VAL A 38 8.40 0.37 -7.81
CA VAL A 38 8.12 1.53 -6.95
C VAL A 38 9.39 2.38 -6.76
N LYS A 39 10.52 1.77 -6.46
CA LYS A 39 11.82 2.46 -6.33
C LYS A 39 12.20 3.17 -7.63
N GLU A 40 11.98 2.53 -8.78
CA GLU A 40 12.25 3.12 -10.08
C GLU A 40 11.37 4.35 -10.34
N VAL A 41 10.08 4.26 -10.08
CA VAL A 41 9.14 5.38 -10.23
C VAL A 41 9.50 6.55 -9.31
N LEU A 42 9.82 6.28 -8.05
CA LEU A 42 10.21 7.31 -7.09
C LEU A 42 11.55 7.99 -7.44
N ALA A 43 12.42 7.31 -8.19
CA ALA A 43 13.69 7.86 -8.66
C ALA A 43 13.55 8.68 -9.96
N GLU A 44 12.57 8.35 -10.80
CA GLU A 44 12.33 9.05 -12.08
C GLU A 44 11.66 10.41 -11.88
N ASP A 45 10.74 10.49 -10.95
CA ASP A 45 10.01 11.72 -10.67
C ASP A 45 10.72 12.48 -9.53
N ASP A 46 10.88 13.79 -9.70
CA ASP A 46 11.29 14.73 -8.64
C ASP A 46 10.22 14.79 -7.52
N ILE A 47 9.72 13.61 -7.15
CA ILE A 47 8.71 13.45 -6.12
C ILE A 47 9.40 13.71 -4.79
N ASP A 48 8.92 14.74 -4.14
CA ASP A 48 9.37 15.20 -2.84
C ASP A 48 9.54 14.01 -1.85
N ASN A 49 10.59 14.04 -1.05
CA ASN A 49 11.02 12.99 -0.10
C ASN A 49 9.95 12.55 0.93
N THR A 50 8.73 13.07 0.84
CA THR A 50 7.61 12.72 1.71
C THR A 50 6.99 11.35 1.41
N THR A 51 7.20 10.83 0.21
CA THR A 51 6.66 9.54 -0.21
C THR A 51 7.75 8.47 -0.15
N ASN A 52 7.55 7.44 0.64
CA ASN A 52 8.50 6.33 0.76
C ASN A 52 7.96 5.04 0.15
N VAL A 53 8.87 4.13 -0.15
CA VAL A 53 8.57 2.83 -0.77
C VAL A 53 7.58 2.03 0.05
N ASP A 54 7.74 1.99 1.37
CA ASP A 54 6.88 1.20 2.26
C ASP A 54 5.43 1.70 2.26
N LEU A 55 5.24 3.01 2.22
CA LEU A 55 3.91 3.62 2.14
C LEU A 55 3.21 3.26 0.82
N VAL A 56 3.94 3.35 -0.30
CA VAL A 56 3.40 2.99 -1.62
C VAL A 56 3.05 1.50 -1.68
N LEU A 57 3.89 0.63 -1.17
CA LEU A 57 3.61 -0.81 -1.09
C LEU A 57 2.40 -1.12 -0.20
N ALA A 58 2.25 -0.41 0.93
CA ALA A 58 1.08 -0.53 1.79
C ALA A 58 -0.21 -0.09 1.08
N MET A 59 -0.16 0.96 0.26
CA MET A 59 -1.29 1.38 -0.57
C MET A 59 -1.64 0.33 -1.63
N ILE A 60 -0.67 -0.21 -2.34
CA ILE A 60 -0.89 -1.30 -3.31
C ILE A 60 -1.54 -2.49 -2.63
N TYR A 61 -1.10 -2.85 -1.44
CA TYR A 61 -1.71 -3.93 -0.66
C TYR A 61 -3.16 -3.63 -0.30
N THR A 62 -3.44 -2.43 0.15
CA THR A 62 -4.78 -2.00 0.58
C THR A 62 -5.76 -1.96 -0.60
N GLU A 63 -5.33 -1.41 -1.74
CA GLU A 63 -6.19 -1.21 -2.91
C GLU A 63 -6.45 -2.51 -3.67
N THR A 64 -5.42 -3.22 -4.05
CA THR A 64 -5.53 -4.34 -5.00
C THR A 64 -4.81 -5.61 -4.57
N LYS A 65 -3.97 -5.57 -3.54
CA LYS A 65 -2.98 -6.60 -3.21
C LYS A 65 -2.04 -6.93 -4.38
N GLY A 66 -1.90 -5.98 -5.33
CA GLY A 66 -1.10 -6.15 -6.55
C GLY A 66 -1.69 -7.11 -7.59
N LYS A 67 -2.98 -7.42 -7.52
CA LYS A 67 -3.62 -8.44 -8.36
C LYS A 67 -4.23 -7.92 -9.65
N THR A 68 -4.32 -6.61 -9.82
CA THR A 68 -4.83 -5.95 -11.03
C THR A 68 -3.74 -5.16 -11.74
N ASP A 69 -3.94 -4.81 -13.00
CA ASP A 69 -2.98 -3.98 -13.75
C ASP A 69 -2.99 -2.53 -13.24
N ASP A 70 -4.13 -2.02 -12.81
CA ASP A 70 -4.24 -0.77 -12.06
C ASP A 70 -4.01 -1.03 -10.56
N VAL A 71 -2.75 -1.29 -10.21
CA VAL A 71 -2.34 -1.77 -8.87
C VAL A 71 -2.64 -0.78 -7.75
N MET A 72 -2.68 0.52 -8.03
CA MET A 72 -3.00 1.57 -7.06
C MET A 72 -4.41 2.16 -7.25
N GLN A 73 -5.25 1.58 -8.13
CA GLN A 73 -6.58 2.11 -8.47
C GLN A 73 -6.58 3.60 -8.83
N SER A 74 -5.54 4.02 -9.56
CA SER A 74 -5.30 5.43 -9.88
C SER A 74 -5.96 5.91 -11.16
N SER A 75 -6.55 5.00 -11.94
CA SER A 75 -7.20 5.31 -13.21
C SER A 75 -8.37 6.28 -13.08
N GLU A 76 -9.16 6.17 -12.02
CA GLU A 76 -10.28 7.06 -11.74
C GLU A 76 -9.81 8.51 -11.52
N SER A 77 -8.71 8.69 -10.80
CA SER A 77 -8.11 10.01 -10.56
C SER A 77 -7.55 10.65 -11.82
N SER A 78 -7.04 9.85 -12.77
CA SER A 78 -6.37 10.36 -13.98
C SER A 78 -7.32 10.53 -15.17
N THR A 79 -8.29 9.63 -15.33
CA THR A 79 -9.16 9.57 -16.51
C THR A 79 -10.65 9.68 -16.20
N GLY A 80 -11.04 9.60 -14.92
CA GLY A 80 -12.43 9.52 -14.49
C GLY A 80 -13.10 8.17 -14.77
N VAL A 81 -12.35 7.18 -15.26
CA VAL A 81 -12.86 5.83 -15.59
C VAL A 81 -12.06 4.78 -14.84
N THR A 82 -12.75 3.97 -14.04
CA THR A 82 -12.12 2.90 -13.27
C THR A 82 -11.47 1.85 -14.17
N ASN A 83 -10.29 1.37 -13.78
CA ASN A 83 -9.50 0.35 -14.49
C ASN A 83 -9.15 0.69 -15.96
N SER A 84 -9.04 1.97 -16.31
CA SER A 84 -8.59 2.41 -17.63
C SER A 84 -7.08 2.29 -17.82
N ILE A 85 -6.30 2.24 -16.75
CA ILE A 85 -4.85 2.05 -16.78
C ILE A 85 -4.56 0.54 -16.82
N THR A 86 -3.87 0.11 -17.87
CA THR A 86 -3.48 -1.29 -18.09
C THR A 86 -2.00 -1.54 -17.88
N ASP A 87 -1.21 -0.50 -17.63
CA ASP A 87 0.20 -0.58 -17.31
C ASP A 87 0.43 -0.37 -15.82
N ARG A 88 1.02 -1.35 -15.17
CA ARG A 88 1.27 -1.34 -13.72
C ARG A 88 2.20 -0.23 -13.27
N LYS A 89 3.24 0.04 -14.05
CA LYS A 89 4.18 1.13 -13.77
C LYS A 89 3.48 2.49 -13.86
N GLU A 90 2.63 2.67 -14.86
CA GLU A 90 1.83 3.88 -15.01
C GLU A 90 0.83 4.05 -13.86
N SER A 91 0.18 2.98 -13.43
CA SER A 91 -0.69 3.00 -12.25
C SER A 91 0.06 3.47 -10.99
N ILE A 92 1.27 2.93 -10.76
CA ILE A 92 2.11 3.34 -9.64
C ILE A 92 2.51 4.80 -9.76
N ARG A 93 2.92 5.25 -10.95
CA ARG A 93 3.31 6.67 -11.20
C ARG A 93 2.16 7.63 -10.90
N GLN A 94 0.98 7.36 -11.42
CA GLN A 94 -0.22 8.17 -11.16
C GLN A 94 -0.62 8.15 -9.70
N GLY A 95 -0.63 6.98 -9.08
CA GLY A 95 -0.97 6.82 -7.67
C GLY A 95 0.01 7.54 -6.74
N VAL A 96 1.30 7.49 -7.03
CA VAL A 96 2.35 8.19 -6.26
C VAL A 96 2.22 9.70 -6.44
N THR A 97 1.92 10.18 -7.62
CA THR A 97 1.68 11.62 -7.88
C THR A 97 0.51 12.14 -7.03
N VAL A 98 -0.64 11.46 -7.09
CA VAL A 98 -1.83 11.83 -6.27
C VAL A 98 -1.52 11.75 -4.77
N LEU A 99 -0.79 10.72 -4.34
CA LEU A 99 -0.40 10.58 -2.93
C LEU A 99 0.49 11.74 -2.47
N SER A 100 1.50 12.12 -3.26
CA SER A 100 2.41 13.21 -2.91
C SER A 100 1.68 14.56 -2.84
N GLU A 101 0.79 14.84 -3.78
CA GLU A 101 -0.06 16.04 -3.76
C GLU A 101 -0.96 16.09 -2.50
N ASN A 102 -1.59 14.98 -2.15
CA ASN A 102 -2.44 14.89 -0.97
C ASN A 102 -1.64 15.04 0.33
N LEU A 103 -0.42 14.50 0.40
CA LEU A 103 0.46 14.64 1.57
C LEU A 103 0.94 16.09 1.73
N GLU A 104 1.28 16.75 0.63
CA GLU A 104 1.66 18.17 0.63
C GLU A 104 0.50 19.05 1.08
N GLU A 105 -0.70 18.84 0.55
CA GLU A 105 -1.91 19.56 0.96
C GLU A 105 -2.22 19.34 2.46
N ALA A 106 -2.13 18.09 2.94
CA ALA A 106 -2.33 17.77 4.35
C ALA A 106 -1.31 18.45 5.26
N ALA A 107 -0.04 18.53 4.84
CA ALA A 107 1.02 19.21 5.57
C ALA A 107 0.75 20.73 5.70
N HIS A 108 0.18 21.35 4.67
CA HIS A 108 -0.19 22.77 4.71
C HIS A 108 -1.41 23.08 5.59
N HIS A 109 -2.35 22.15 5.72
CA HIS A 109 -3.64 22.36 6.39
C HIS A 109 -3.71 21.85 7.82
N SER A 110 -2.75 21.04 8.29
CA SER A 110 -2.77 20.45 9.62
C SER A 110 -1.50 20.74 10.41
N PRO A 111 -1.59 21.37 11.59
CA PRO A 111 -0.44 21.55 12.49
C PRO A 111 0.16 20.21 12.94
N PHE A 112 -0.67 19.17 13.01
CA PHE A 112 -0.22 17.81 13.36
C PHE A 112 0.56 17.16 12.23
N ALA A 113 0.13 17.32 10.99
CA ALA A 113 0.84 16.83 9.81
C ALA A 113 2.19 17.51 9.63
N GLN A 114 2.28 18.83 9.90
CA GLN A 114 3.54 19.57 9.91
C GLN A 114 4.51 19.03 10.96
N SER A 115 4.04 18.69 12.15
CA SER A 115 4.87 18.09 13.20
C SER A 115 5.38 16.70 12.80
N THR A 116 4.55 15.91 12.12
CA THR A 116 4.90 14.57 11.66
C THR A 116 5.89 14.62 10.51
N CYS A 117 5.72 15.51 9.55
CA CYS A 117 6.67 15.75 8.47
C CYS A 117 8.03 16.20 9.02
N TYR A 118 8.04 17.11 9.98
CA TYR A 118 9.26 17.57 10.63
C TYR A 118 10.03 16.44 11.34
N LEU A 119 9.30 15.53 12.01
CA LEU A 119 9.92 14.36 12.68
C LEU A 119 10.48 13.35 11.67
N ILE A 120 9.81 13.14 10.55
CA ILE A 120 10.26 12.25 9.47
C ILE A 120 11.51 12.83 8.79
N GLU A 121 11.53 14.13 8.53
CA GLU A 121 12.66 14.82 7.94
C GLU A 121 13.90 14.76 8.85
N GLN A 122 13.69 14.92 10.17
CA GLN A 122 14.75 14.80 11.17
C GLN A 122 15.30 13.36 11.29
N TYR A 123 14.45 12.35 11.11
CA TYR A 123 14.86 10.95 11.13
C TYR A 123 15.64 10.54 9.87
N ASN A 124 15.26 11.05 8.71
CA ASN A 124 15.93 10.78 7.43
C ASN A 124 17.20 11.59 7.22
N GLY A 125 17.42 12.67 8.00
CA GLY A 125 18.59 13.52 7.95
C GLY A 125 19.80 13.04 8.80
N GLN A 126 19.66 11.89 9.45
CA GLN A 126 20.72 11.22 10.21
C GLN A 126 21.26 10.01 9.45
#